data_97b11509b5e6f9ee1aae0dbe199b8fea
#
_entry.id   97b11509b5e6f9ee1aae0dbe199b8fea
#
_cell.length_a   1.000
_cell.length_b   1.000
_cell.length_c   1.000
_cell.angle_alpha   90.00
_cell.angle_beta   90.00
_cell.angle_gamma   90.00
#
_symmetry.space_group_name_H-M   'P 1'
#
loop_
_entity.id
_entity.type
_entity.pdbx_description
1 polymer ?
#
loop_
_entity_poly.entity_id
_entity_poly.type
_entity_poly.pdbx_seq_one_letter_code
_entity_poly.pdbx_strand_id
1 'polypeptide(L)'
;MIQPASRAVLFTGLMLGAAACGSRPAPPPESQTDAPVERRVESVAALGQLEPEGDVRRLAAPNAGVAGSPRIAALLVDEGDSVVRGQVLARFDNRPGLLADRAEVDAEVTSLNQEITLQELEISRYSQAAERGAAALVLLEEKQDELIRLRGRRDRALARRGGIQVDIDNSELVAPLDGLVLEVHAREGERPGAEGVLDLGASQRMQARIEVYESDIARIQLAQPVLLSSENGGFDGQLKGRVIRISPQVQQRDVLSTDPTGDADARVVEVMVALDDADAQRVIRLAGLKVIARFEP
;
A
#
# COMPACT_ATOMS: atom_id res chain seq x y z
N MET A 1 -36.51 -62.00 28.31
CA MET A 1 -36.25 -63.48 28.34
C MET A 1 -34.87 -63.66 28.88
N ILE A 2 -34.80 -64.06 30.09
CA ILE A 2 -33.90 -65.03 30.73
C ILE A 2 -32.51 -64.54 31.13
N GLN A 3 -32.41 -64.14 32.39
CA GLN A 3 -31.34 -64.53 33.35
C GLN A 3 -31.32 -66.04 33.56
N PRO A 4 -30.38 -66.68 34.23
CA PRO A 4 -29.65 -66.34 35.48
C PRO A 4 -28.20 -66.91 35.50
N ALA A 5 -27.40 -66.92 36.46
CA ALA A 5 -27.27 -66.93 37.90
C ALA A 5 -25.86 -67.41 38.32
N SER A 6 -25.37 -66.79 39.33
CA SER A 6 -24.76 -67.31 40.57
C SER A 6 -23.78 -68.48 40.56
N ARG A 7 -22.69 -68.35 41.28
CA ARG A 7 -22.42 -69.02 42.54
C ARG A 7 -21.12 -68.62 43.24
N ALA A 8 -21.29 -68.29 44.46
CA ALA A 8 -20.29 -68.15 45.52
C ALA A 8 -19.72 -69.50 45.95
N VAL A 9 -18.50 -69.53 46.49
CA VAL A 9 -18.10 -70.39 47.61
C VAL A 9 -17.00 -69.74 48.42
N LEU A 10 -17.27 -69.65 49.69
CA LEU A 10 -16.50 -69.39 50.89
C LEU A 10 -15.38 -70.40 51.06
N PHE A 11 -14.25 -70.10 51.67
CA PHE A 11 -13.70 -70.80 52.82
C PHE A 11 -12.65 -70.02 53.58
N THR A 12 -12.76 -70.10 54.85
CA THR A 12 -12.14 -69.61 56.04
C THR A 12 -10.75 -70.18 56.27
N GLY A 13 -9.85 -69.36 56.88
CA GLY A 13 -8.57 -69.83 57.42
C GLY A 13 -7.88 -68.80 58.31
N LEU A 14 -8.16 -68.90 59.58
CA LEU A 14 -7.61 -68.17 60.71
C LEU A 14 -6.21 -68.75 61.08
N MET A 15 -5.15 -67.91 61.22
CA MET A 15 -4.02 -68.20 62.10
C MET A 15 -3.45 -66.90 62.65
N LEU A 16 -3.38 -66.85 63.95
CA LEU A 16 -2.79 -65.91 64.85
C LEU A 16 -1.23 -66.03 64.81
N GLY A 17 -0.54 -64.93 64.78
CA GLY A 17 0.90 -64.87 65.02
C GLY A 17 1.32 -63.46 65.49
N ALA A 18 1.39 -63.30 66.81
CA ALA A 18 1.93 -62.10 67.44
C ALA A 18 3.48 -62.08 67.33
N ALA A 19 4.06 -60.98 66.92
CA ALA A 19 5.46 -60.64 67.31
C ALA A 19 5.78 -59.15 67.15
N ALA A 20 5.93 -58.51 68.28
CA ALA A 20 6.96 -57.53 68.64
C ALA A 20 7.12 -56.23 67.82
N CYS A 21 6.88 -55.16 68.55
CA CYS A 21 7.31 -53.78 68.35
C CYS A 21 8.76 -53.62 67.98
N GLY A 22 9.06 -52.90 66.97
CA GLY A 22 10.31 -52.30 66.63
C GLY A 22 10.08 -50.98 65.89
N SER A 23 9.90 -49.90 66.66
CA SER A 23 9.78 -48.54 66.09
C SER A 23 11.16 -48.11 65.59
N ARG A 24 11.33 -48.12 64.26
CA ARG A 24 12.41 -47.41 63.59
C ARG A 24 11.98 -46.00 63.39
N PRO A 25 12.71 -44.96 63.77
CA PRO A 25 12.44 -43.59 63.43
C PRO A 25 12.49 -43.44 61.90
N ALA A 26 11.48 -42.84 61.32
CA ALA A 26 11.49 -42.45 59.91
C ALA A 26 12.60 -41.43 59.62
N PRO A 27 13.35 -41.55 58.52
CA PRO A 27 14.27 -40.51 58.10
C PRO A 27 13.52 -39.20 57.85
N PRO A 28 14.17 -38.06 58.17
CA PRO A 28 13.55 -36.76 57.90
C PRO A 28 13.26 -36.62 56.38
N PRO A 29 12.18 -35.92 56.01
CA PRO A 29 11.90 -35.69 54.59
C PRO A 29 13.08 -34.95 53.96
N GLU A 30 13.68 -35.55 52.95
CA GLU A 30 14.64 -34.86 52.08
C GLU A 30 13.94 -33.66 51.52
N SER A 31 14.46 -32.48 51.86
CA SER A 31 14.09 -31.21 51.19
C SER A 31 14.35 -31.39 49.71
N GLN A 32 13.29 -31.60 48.97
CA GLN A 32 13.35 -31.46 47.52
C GLN A 32 13.79 -30.03 47.24
N THR A 33 15.06 -29.86 46.90
CA THR A 33 15.54 -28.62 46.33
C THR A 33 14.77 -28.43 45.03
N ASP A 34 13.82 -27.49 45.03
CA ASP A 34 13.17 -27.03 43.82
C ASP A 34 14.27 -26.62 42.83
N ALA A 35 14.48 -27.46 41.81
CA ALA A 35 15.30 -27.06 40.69
C ALA A 35 14.69 -25.75 40.12
N PRO A 36 15.51 -24.75 39.78
CA PRO A 36 14.98 -23.54 39.19
C PRO A 36 14.18 -23.93 37.99
N VAL A 37 12.88 -23.64 38.00
CA VAL A 37 12.03 -23.73 36.83
C VAL A 37 12.57 -22.70 35.85
N GLU A 38 13.40 -23.15 34.90
CA GLU A 38 13.75 -22.35 33.74
C GLU A 38 12.44 -21.92 33.14
N ARG A 39 12.07 -20.67 33.31
CA ARG A 39 10.98 -20.04 32.56
C ARG A 39 11.36 -20.14 31.10
N ARG A 40 10.87 -21.16 30.39
CA ARG A 40 10.92 -21.18 28.95
C ARG A 40 10.16 -19.94 28.49
N VAL A 41 10.89 -19.00 27.92
CA VAL A 41 10.30 -17.84 27.27
C VAL A 41 9.50 -18.40 26.09
N GLU A 42 8.21 -18.51 26.27
CA GLU A 42 7.33 -19.00 25.21
C GLU A 42 7.36 -17.98 24.06
N SER A 43 7.71 -18.43 22.86
CA SER A 43 7.65 -17.61 21.66
C SER A 43 6.20 -17.25 21.35
N VAL A 44 5.93 -15.98 21.04
CA VAL A 44 4.62 -15.54 20.57
C VAL A 44 4.44 -15.99 19.13
N ALA A 45 3.30 -16.61 18.83
CA ALA A 45 2.89 -16.96 17.48
C ALA A 45 1.63 -16.17 17.10
N ALA A 46 1.60 -15.60 15.91
CA ALA A 46 0.48 -14.80 15.44
C ALA A 46 0.27 -14.96 13.92
N LEU A 47 -0.96 -14.75 13.48
CA LEU A 47 -1.31 -14.77 12.05
C LEU A 47 -1.06 -13.41 11.41
N GLY A 48 -0.80 -13.44 10.13
CA GLY A 48 -0.66 -12.23 9.33
C GLY A 48 -0.74 -12.52 7.84
N GLN A 49 -0.43 -11.52 7.07
CA GLN A 49 -0.35 -11.63 5.61
C GLN A 49 0.85 -10.86 5.07
N LEU A 50 1.35 -11.33 3.93
CA LEU A 50 2.39 -10.64 3.19
C LEU A 50 1.78 -9.45 2.44
N GLU A 51 2.45 -8.31 2.47
CA GLU A 51 2.07 -7.13 1.70
C GLU A 51 3.31 -6.40 1.18
N PRO A 52 3.19 -5.62 0.09
CA PRO A 52 4.29 -4.79 -0.37
C PRO A 52 4.58 -3.67 0.64
N GLU A 53 5.86 -3.31 0.78
CA GLU A 53 6.26 -2.14 1.59
C GLU A 53 5.67 -0.87 0.96
N GLY A 54 5.03 -0.03 1.78
CA GLY A 54 4.43 1.23 1.33
C GLY A 54 2.97 1.13 0.90
N ASP A 55 2.30 0.07 1.26
CA ASP A 55 0.89 -0.22 1.00
C ASP A 55 0.54 -0.42 -0.49
N VAL A 56 -0.59 -1.06 -0.75
CA VAL A 56 -1.19 -1.11 -2.07
C VAL A 56 -1.80 0.26 -2.38
N ARG A 57 -1.39 0.86 -3.49
CA ARG A 57 -1.91 2.13 -3.96
C ARG A 57 -2.93 1.91 -5.05
N ARG A 58 -4.15 2.29 -4.76
CA ARG A 58 -5.23 2.34 -5.76
C ARG A 58 -5.04 3.56 -6.63
N LEU A 59 -4.79 3.35 -7.92
CA LEU A 59 -4.59 4.40 -8.89
C LEU A 59 -5.93 4.73 -9.56
N ALA A 60 -6.41 5.95 -9.32
CA ALA A 60 -7.67 6.43 -9.84
C ALA A 60 -7.48 7.19 -11.16
N ALA A 61 -8.51 7.18 -12.00
CA ALA A 61 -8.56 8.08 -13.16
C ALA A 61 -8.70 9.55 -12.71
N PRO A 62 -8.19 10.50 -13.48
CA PRO A 62 -8.43 11.92 -13.21
C PRO A 62 -9.93 12.21 -13.26
N ASN A 63 -10.39 13.10 -12.37
CA ASN A 63 -11.78 13.51 -12.34
C ASN A 63 -11.97 14.70 -13.29
N ALA A 64 -12.76 14.52 -14.36
CA ALA A 64 -13.07 15.56 -15.34
C ALA A 64 -14.29 16.42 -14.92
N GLY A 65 -14.49 16.64 -13.63
CA GLY A 65 -15.59 17.47 -13.11
C GLY A 65 -16.97 16.87 -13.40
N VAL A 66 -17.88 17.67 -13.95
CA VAL A 66 -19.28 17.25 -14.20
C VAL A 66 -19.38 16.12 -15.24
N ALA A 67 -18.39 15.97 -16.11
CA ALA A 67 -18.35 14.92 -17.14
C ALA A 67 -17.98 13.53 -16.60
N GLY A 68 -17.55 13.44 -15.32
CA GLY A 68 -17.09 12.21 -14.68
C GLY A 68 -15.70 11.79 -15.16
N SER A 69 -15.30 10.56 -14.85
CA SER A 69 -14.01 10.02 -15.28
C SER A 69 -13.99 9.79 -16.79
N PRO A 70 -12.90 10.12 -17.50
CA PRO A 70 -12.74 9.79 -18.91
C PRO A 70 -12.64 8.26 -19.09
N ARG A 71 -12.87 7.78 -20.32
CA ARG A 71 -12.75 6.37 -20.68
C ARG A 71 -11.28 6.02 -20.91
N ILE A 72 -10.89 4.79 -20.56
CA ILE A 72 -9.56 4.27 -20.91
C ILE A 72 -9.49 4.05 -22.41
N ALA A 73 -8.61 4.79 -23.10
CA ALA A 73 -8.36 4.63 -24.52
C ALA A 73 -7.32 3.53 -24.80
N ALA A 74 -6.34 3.38 -23.91
CA ALA A 74 -5.34 2.32 -23.95
C ALA A 74 -4.84 2.00 -22.55
N LEU A 75 -4.77 0.71 -22.22
CA LEU A 75 -4.11 0.19 -21.03
C LEU A 75 -2.78 -0.43 -21.48
N LEU A 76 -1.66 0.01 -20.88
CA LEU A 76 -0.30 -0.31 -21.33
C LEU A 76 0.41 -1.33 -20.44
N VAL A 77 -0.31 -1.88 -19.46
CA VAL A 77 0.20 -2.85 -18.49
C VAL A 77 -0.84 -3.90 -18.20
N ASP A 78 -0.36 -5.08 -17.81
CA ASP A 78 -1.18 -6.20 -17.35
C ASP A 78 -0.90 -6.52 -15.86
N GLU A 79 -1.79 -7.31 -15.25
CA GLU A 79 -1.57 -7.83 -13.89
C GLU A 79 -0.28 -8.67 -13.83
N GLY A 80 0.54 -8.38 -12.82
CA GLY A 80 1.84 -9.02 -12.66
C GLY A 80 3.00 -8.29 -13.35
N ASP A 81 2.76 -7.19 -14.06
CA ASP A 81 3.82 -6.40 -14.68
C ASP A 81 4.58 -5.56 -13.64
N SER A 82 5.90 -5.54 -13.79
CA SER A 82 6.75 -4.63 -13.03
C SER A 82 6.83 -3.28 -13.74
N VAL A 83 6.63 -2.21 -12.99
CA VAL A 83 6.63 -0.85 -13.51
C VAL A 83 7.64 0.03 -12.77
N VAL A 84 8.12 1.07 -13.42
CA VAL A 84 9.02 2.06 -12.82
C VAL A 84 8.30 3.40 -12.64
N ARG A 85 8.71 4.16 -11.65
CA ARG A 85 8.15 5.49 -11.37
C ARG A 85 8.16 6.38 -12.62
N GLY A 86 7.01 7.00 -12.93
CA GLY A 86 6.84 7.85 -14.10
C GLY A 86 6.48 7.09 -15.39
N GLN A 87 6.44 5.76 -15.36
CA GLN A 87 5.96 4.96 -16.49
C GLN A 87 4.48 5.20 -16.72
N VAL A 88 4.08 5.40 -18.00
CA VAL A 88 2.66 5.53 -18.38
C VAL A 88 2.01 4.15 -18.33
N LEU A 89 0.93 4.04 -17.55
CA LEU A 89 0.17 2.81 -17.33
C LEU A 89 -1.10 2.77 -18.17
N ALA A 90 -1.77 3.92 -18.31
CA ALA A 90 -2.98 4.04 -19.12
C ALA A 90 -3.06 5.42 -19.78
N ARG A 91 -3.78 5.51 -20.90
CA ARG A 91 -4.16 6.74 -21.59
C ARG A 91 -5.67 6.86 -21.65
N PHE A 92 -6.16 8.10 -21.51
CA PHE A 92 -7.58 8.38 -21.52
C PHE A 92 -8.05 8.99 -22.86
N ASP A 93 -9.33 8.80 -23.16
CA ASP A 93 -9.96 9.19 -24.44
C ASP A 93 -10.10 10.70 -24.67
N ASN A 94 -9.95 11.52 -23.63
CA ASN A 94 -9.94 12.98 -23.71
C ASN A 94 -8.63 13.58 -24.27
N ARG A 95 -7.53 12.80 -24.27
CA ARG A 95 -6.19 13.28 -24.67
C ARG A 95 -6.13 13.86 -26.09
N PRO A 96 -6.70 13.24 -27.14
CA PRO A 96 -6.64 13.81 -28.49
C PRO A 96 -7.34 15.18 -28.59
N GLY A 97 -8.45 15.38 -27.88
CA GLY A 97 -9.13 16.67 -27.81
C GLY A 97 -8.25 17.74 -27.17
N LEU A 98 -7.65 17.43 -26.02
CA LEU A 98 -6.73 18.34 -25.33
C LEU A 98 -5.49 18.71 -26.16
N LEU A 99 -4.96 17.78 -26.94
CA LEU A 99 -3.87 18.06 -27.89
C LEU A 99 -4.30 19.00 -29.01
N ALA A 100 -5.53 18.86 -29.53
CA ALA A 100 -6.09 19.76 -30.51
C ALA A 100 -6.32 21.18 -29.95
N ASP A 101 -6.89 21.28 -28.75
CA ASP A 101 -7.09 22.56 -28.04
C ASP A 101 -5.76 23.27 -27.78
N ARG A 102 -4.72 22.52 -27.39
CA ARG A 102 -3.38 23.08 -27.23
C ARG A 102 -2.80 23.62 -28.54
N ALA A 103 -2.97 22.86 -29.64
CA ALA A 103 -2.51 23.30 -30.97
C ALA A 103 -3.22 24.58 -31.42
N GLU A 104 -4.50 24.75 -31.13
CA GLU A 104 -5.25 25.98 -31.39
C GLU A 104 -4.65 27.18 -30.61
N VAL A 105 -4.40 27.00 -29.32
CA VAL A 105 -3.82 28.05 -28.48
C VAL A 105 -2.36 28.36 -28.89
N ASP A 106 -1.59 27.37 -29.32
CA ASP A 106 -0.23 27.58 -29.83
C ASP A 106 -0.25 28.43 -31.12
N ALA A 107 -1.24 28.23 -32.01
CA ALA A 107 -1.46 29.05 -33.20
C ALA A 107 -1.87 30.49 -32.84
N GLU A 108 -2.76 30.66 -31.85
CA GLU A 108 -3.14 31.99 -31.33
C GLU A 108 -1.91 32.74 -30.76
N VAL A 109 -1.11 32.09 -29.93
CA VAL A 109 0.15 32.69 -29.39
C VAL A 109 1.11 33.08 -30.49
N THR A 110 1.21 32.25 -31.53
CA THR A 110 2.07 32.55 -32.69
C THR A 110 1.57 33.78 -33.45
N SER A 111 0.28 33.90 -33.72
CA SER A 111 -0.33 35.07 -34.35
C SER A 111 -0.11 36.34 -33.52
N LEU A 112 -0.40 36.30 -32.23
CA LEU A 112 -0.19 37.42 -31.32
C LEU A 112 1.27 37.88 -31.26
N ASN A 113 2.23 36.96 -31.28
CA ASN A 113 3.66 37.32 -31.34
C ASN A 113 4.01 38.04 -32.65
N GLN A 114 3.43 37.64 -33.80
CA GLN A 114 3.63 38.33 -35.07
C GLN A 114 2.99 39.72 -35.03
N GLU A 115 1.77 39.86 -34.50
CA GLU A 115 1.12 41.15 -34.32
C GLU A 115 1.92 42.08 -33.39
N ILE A 116 2.46 41.58 -32.30
CA ILE A 116 3.34 42.33 -31.38
C ILE A 116 4.57 42.81 -32.10
N THR A 117 5.24 41.96 -32.90
CA THR A 117 6.43 42.33 -33.65
C THR A 117 6.15 43.44 -34.64
N LEU A 118 5.01 43.36 -35.37
CA LEU A 118 4.59 44.40 -36.30
C LEU A 118 4.26 45.71 -35.57
N GLN A 119 3.57 45.64 -34.45
CA GLN A 119 3.24 46.81 -33.63
C GLN A 119 4.50 47.50 -33.05
N GLU A 120 5.49 46.73 -32.61
CA GLU A 120 6.78 47.25 -32.12
C GLU A 120 7.53 47.96 -33.25
N LEU A 121 7.50 47.44 -34.48
CA LEU A 121 8.06 48.09 -35.64
C LEU A 121 7.33 49.42 -35.98
N GLU A 122 6.00 49.43 -35.92
CA GLU A 122 5.20 50.65 -36.10
C GLU A 122 5.57 51.70 -35.03
N ILE A 123 5.59 51.35 -33.77
CA ILE A 123 5.99 52.25 -32.67
C ILE A 123 7.37 52.87 -32.94
N SER A 124 8.34 52.07 -33.38
CA SER A 124 9.67 52.59 -33.76
C SER A 124 9.60 53.62 -34.85
N ARG A 125 8.79 53.40 -35.89
CA ARG A 125 8.61 54.38 -37.01
C ARG A 125 7.92 55.66 -36.53
N TYR A 126 6.86 55.56 -35.72
CA TYR A 126 6.17 56.73 -35.19
C TYR A 126 7.03 57.51 -34.21
N SER A 127 7.84 56.85 -33.36
CA SER A 127 8.81 57.50 -32.46
C SER A 127 9.80 58.34 -33.25
N GLN A 128 10.41 57.76 -34.30
CA GLN A 128 11.36 58.51 -35.15
C GLN A 128 10.69 59.68 -35.89
N ALA A 129 9.42 59.53 -36.30
CA ALA A 129 8.69 60.63 -36.95
C ALA A 129 8.30 61.72 -35.95
N ALA A 130 7.94 61.38 -34.74
CA ALA A 130 7.64 62.34 -33.66
C ALA A 130 8.86 63.16 -33.25
N GLU A 131 10.05 62.53 -33.14
CA GLU A 131 11.33 63.22 -32.90
C GLU A 131 11.66 64.28 -33.94
N ARG A 132 11.21 64.07 -35.17
CA ARG A 132 11.38 65.02 -36.31
C ARG A 132 10.25 66.02 -36.44
N GLY A 133 9.28 66.00 -35.53
CA GLY A 133 8.07 66.87 -35.60
C GLY A 133 7.08 66.48 -36.68
N ALA A 134 7.18 65.29 -37.28
CA ALA A 134 6.35 64.81 -38.37
C ALA A 134 5.15 63.92 -37.93
N ALA A 135 5.02 63.60 -36.63
CA ALA A 135 3.91 62.83 -36.07
C ALA A 135 3.46 63.42 -34.73
N ALA A 136 2.17 63.31 -34.43
CA ALA A 136 1.59 63.71 -33.15
C ALA A 136 1.93 62.69 -32.06
N LEU A 137 2.35 63.15 -30.88
CA LEU A 137 2.66 62.30 -29.71
C LEU A 137 1.47 61.43 -29.30
N VAL A 138 0.26 61.92 -29.45
CA VAL A 138 -0.98 61.17 -29.15
C VAL A 138 -1.10 59.88 -29.97
N LEU A 139 -0.64 59.90 -31.24
CA LEU A 139 -0.64 58.69 -32.10
C LEU A 139 0.40 57.69 -31.61
N LEU A 140 1.53 58.12 -31.09
CA LEU A 140 2.53 57.24 -30.50
C LEU A 140 2.00 56.58 -29.24
N GLU A 141 1.33 57.35 -28.37
CA GLU A 141 0.69 56.82 -27.14
C GLU A 141 -0.39 55.75 -27.49
N GLU A 142 -1.25 56.03 -28.49
CA GLU A 142 -2.25 55.07 -28.95
C GLU A 142 -1.62 53.72 -29.42
N LYS A 143 -0.51 53.81 -30.16
CA LYS A 143 0.22 52.60 -30.61
C LYS A 143 0.85 51.83 -29.46
N GLN A 144 1.35 52.54 -28.42
CA GLN A 144 1.86 51.91 -27.21
C GLN A 144 0.76 51.23 -26.40
N ASP A 145 -0.41 51.85 -26.28
CA ASP A 145 -1.57 51.24 -25.62
C ASP A 145 -2.03 49.98 -26.34
N GLU A 146 -2.02 49.95 -27.68
CA GLU A 146 -2.36 48.73 -28.43
C GLU A 146 -1.31 47.64 -28.21
N LEU A 147 -0.03 47.95 -28.12
CA LEU A 147 1.00 46.98 -27.78
C LEU A 147 0.76 46.36 -26.39
N ILE A 148 0.36 47.19 -25.42
CA ILE A 148 0.02 46.70 -24.05
C ILE A 148 -1.17 45.71 -24.13
N ARG A 149 -2.20 46.04 -24.95
CA ARG A 149 -3.37 45.17 -25.14
C ARG A 149 -2.99 43.85 -25.82
N LEU A 150 -2.16 43.87 -26.86
CA LEU A 150 -1.64 42.70 -27.55
C LEU A 150 -0.86 41.78 -26.62
N ARG A 151 0.06 42.35 -25.85
CA ARG A 151 0.81 41.59 -24.83
C ARG A 151 -0.11 40.98 -23.79
N GLY A 152 -1.10 41.73 -23.31
CA GLY A 152 -2.09 41.18 -22.37
C GLY A 152 -2.95 40.03 -22.95
N ARG A 153 -3.27 40.07 -24.27
CA ARG A 153 -3.92 38.96 -24.96
C ARG A 153 -3.01 37.72 -25.03
N ARG A 154 -1.73 37.93 -25.44
CA ARG A 154 -0.73 36.86 -25.50
C ARG A 154 -0.56 36.18 -24.12
N ASP A 155 -0.42 36.97 -23.08
CA ASP A 155 -0.18 36.46 -21.73
C ASP A 155 -1.37 35.61 -21.21
N ARG A 156 -2.60 36.01 -21.57
CA ARG A 156 -3.80 35.19 -21.30
C ARG A 156 -3.80 33.88 -22.09
N ALA A 157 -3.39 33.91 -23.37
CA ALA A 157 -3.30 32.71 -24.20
C ALA A 157 -2.22 31.76 -23.65
N LEU A 158 -1.06 32.29 -23.19
CA LEU A 158 -0.03 31.49 -22.55
C LEU A 158 -0.50 30.84 -21.23
N ALA A 159 -1.26 31.56 -20.42
CA ALA A 159 -1.86 31.00 -19.21
C ALA A 159 -2.86 29.87 -19.53
N ARG A 160 -3.73 30.06 -20.55
CA ARG A 160 -4.65 29.02 -21.04
C ARG A 160 -3.90 27.78 -21.52
N ARG A 161 -2.82 28.00 -22.31
CA ARG A 161 -1.94 26.91 -22.76
C ARG A 161 -1.36 26.11 -21.58
N GLY A 162 -0.95 26.80 -20.50
CA GLY A 162 -0.45 26.17 -19.29
C GLY A 162 -1.48 25.27 -18.63
N GLY A 163 -2.74 25.72 -18.55
CA GLY A 163 -3.85 24.92 -18.03
C GLY A 163 -4.11 23.65 -18.86
N ILE A 164 -4.19 23.80 -20.19
CA ILE A 164 -4.36 22.65 -21.10
C ILE A 164 -3.19 21.66 -20.98
N GLN A 165 -1.96 22.13 -20.76
CA GLN A 165 -0.83 21.23 -20.55
C GLN A 165 -1.01 20.36 -19.31
N VAL A 166 -1.49 20.92 -18.21
CA VAL A 166 -1.80 20.15 -16.99
C VAL A 166 -2.88 19.11 -17.28
N ASP A 167 -3.90 19.47 -18.06
CA ASP A 167 -4.96 18.53 -18.42
C ASP A 167 -4.43 17.41 -19.33
N ILE A 168 -3.48 17.70 -20.23
CA ILE A 168 -2.80 16.71 -21.06
C ILE A 168 -1.97 15.76 -20.18
N ASP A 169 -1.24 16.27 -19.22
CA ASP A 169 -0.45 15.44 -18.30
C ASP A 169 -1.37 14.55 -17.46
N ASN A 170 -2.51 15.08 -17.00
CA ASN A 170 -3.54 14.33 -16.29
C ASN A 170 -4.31 13.34 -17.18
N SER A 171 -4.20 13.43 -18.51
CA SER A 171 -4.82 12.48 -19.44
C SER A 171 -4.02 11.16 -19.58
N GLU A 172 -2.96 10.99 -18.84
CA GLU A 172 -2.20 9.75 -18.69
C GLU A 172 -2.15 9.36 -17.22
N LEU A 173 -2.34 8.08 -16.95
CA LEU A 173 -2.09 7.50 -15.62
C LEU A 173 -0.63 7.05 -15.56
N VAL A 174 0.12 7.60 -14.63
CA VAL A 174 1.54 7.26 -14.45
C VAL A 174 1.79 6.57 -13.12
N ALA A 175 2.77 5.66 -13.08
CA ALA A 175 3.21 5.02 -11.86
C ALA A 175 3.84 6.03 -10.89
N PRO A 176 3.32 6.17 -9.66
CA PRO A 176 3.88 7.10 -8.67
C PRO A 176 5.16 6.56 -8.00
N LEU A 177 5.45 5.27 -8.15
CA LEU A 177 6.59 4.56 -7.57
C LEU A 177 6.95 3.35 -8.43
N ASP A 178 8.13 2.77 -8.17
CA ASP A 178 8.51 1.48 -8.73
C ASP A 178 7.72 0.37 -8.03
N GLY A 179 7.16 -0.57 -8.78
CA GLY A 179 6.31 -1.58 -8.18
C GLY A 179 5.81 -2.65 -9.12
N LEU A 180 4.81 -3.38 -8.65
CA LEU A 180 4.11 -4.44 -9.38
C LEU A 180 2.64 -4.09 -9.52
N VAL A 181 2.06 -4.27 -10.70
CA VAL A 181 0.61 -4.20 -10.91
C VAL A 181 -0.02 -5.45 -10.26
N LEU A 182 -0.85 -5.23 -9.25
CA LEU A 182 -1.47 -6.32 -8.49
C LEU A 182 -2.81 -6.75 -9.06
N GLU A 183 -3.65 -5.77 -9.42
CA GLU A 183 -4.99 -5.99 -9.94
C GLU A 183 -5.38 -4.86 -10.89
N VAL A 184 -6.11 -5.19 -11.95
CA VAL A 184 -6.66 -4.24 -12.94
C VAL A 184 -8.17 -4.21 -12.81
N HIS A 185 -8.73 -3.07 -12.37
CA HIS A 185 -10.16 -2.88 -12.12
C HIS A 185 -10.93 -2.37 -13.34
N ALA A 186 -10.24 -1.71 -14.29
CA ALA A 186 -10.89 -1.16 -15.49
C ALA A 186 -10.03 -1.37 -16.74
N ARG A 187 -10.66 -1.79 -17.83
CA ARG A 187 -10.03 -2.16 -19.11
C ARG A 187 -10.25 -1.13 -20.19
N GLU A 188 -9.58 -1.31 -21.33
CA GLU A 188 -9.79 -0.46 -22.51
C GLU A 188 -11.28 -0.37 -22.90
N GLY A 189 -11.73 0.84 -23.19
CA GLY A 189 -13.11 1.15 -23.50
C GLY A 189 -14.01 1.40 -22.29
N GLU A 190 -13.58 1.08 -21.09
CA GLU A 190 -14.35 1.26 -19.86
C GLU A 190 -14.08 2.62 -19.19
N ARG A 191 -15.02 3.04 -18.34
CA ARG A 191 -14.87 4.18 -17.43
C ARG A 191 -14.54 3.63 -16.05
N PRO A 192 -13.40 4.02 -15.45
CA PRO A 192 -13.06 3.59 -14.10
C PRO A 192 -14.11 4.01 -13.08
N GLY A 193 -14.49 3.06 -12.23
CA GLY A 193 -15.44 3.26 -11.13
C GLY A 193 -14.76 3.73 -9.84
N ALA A 194 -15.41 3.42 -8.71
CA ALA A 194 -14.90 3.76 -7.37
C ALA A 194 -13.60 3.02 -7.00
N GLU A 195 -13.34 1.88 -7.62
CA GLU A 195 -12.12 1.08 -7.41
C GLU A 195 -10.90 1.60 -8.20
N GLY A 196 -11.11 2.64 -9.04
CA GLY A 196 -10.04 3.21 -9.84
C GLY A 196 -9.72 2.40 -11.09
N VAL A 197 -8.48 2.50 -11.58
CA VAL A 197 -7.99 1.81 -12.79
C VAL A 197 -7.27 0.51 -12.43
N LEU A 198 -6.35 0.57 -11.48
CA LEU A 198 -5.55 -0.57 -11.04
C LEU A 198 -4.97 -0.36 -9.64
N ASP A 199 -4.56 -1.46 -9.01
CA ASP A 199 -3.83 -1.46 -7.76
C ASP A 199 -2.34 -1.70 -8.01
N LEU A 200 -1.50 -0.82 -7.45
CA LEU A 200 -0.05 -0.87 -7.56
C LEU A 200 0.59 -1.10 -6.19
N GLY A 201 1.35 -2.17 -6.05
CA GLY A 201 2.12 -2.49 -4.85
C GLY A 201 3.61 -2.20 -5.03
N ALA A 202 4.24 -1.63 -4.02
CA ALA A 202 5.70 -1.47 -3.97
C ALA A 202 6.37 -2.81 -3.65
N SER A 203 6.24 -3.79 -4.54
CA SER A 203 6.60 -5.19 -4.28
C SER A 203 8.09 -5.50 -4.27
N GLN A 204 8.97 -4.54 -4.54
CA GLN A 204 10.42 -4.74 -4.45
C GLN A 204 10.89 -4.94 -3.00
N ARG A 205 10.11 -4.43 -2.04
CA ARG A 205 10.28 -4.68 -0.62
C ARG A 205 8.98 -5.24 -0.08
N MET A 206 9.01 -6.50 0.31
CA MET A 206 7.88 -7.16 0.95
C MET A 206 8.02 -7.05 2.46
N GLN A 207 6.90 -6.84 3.12
CA GLN A 207 6.75 -6.87 4.57
C GLN A 207 5.61 -7.81 4.95
N ALA A 208 5.49 -8.13 6.23
CA ALA A 208 4.36 -8.87 6.73
C ALA A 208 3.61 -8.02 7.76
N ARG A 209 2.30 -7.93 7.60
CA ARG A 209 1.38 -7.36 8.57
C ARG A 209 0.87 -8.49 9.46
N ILE A 210 1.25 -8.46 10.73
CA ILE A 210 0.97 -9.50 11.69
C ILE A 210 -0.02 -8.98 12.74
N GLU A 211 -1.06 -9.74 13.02
CA GLU A 211 -2.08 -9.44 14.02
C GLU A 211 -1.79 -10.18 15.33
N VAL A 212 -1.16 -9.47 16.26
CA VAL A 212 -0.81 -9.99 17.58
C VAL A 212 -1.94 -9.71 18.56
N TYR A 213 -2.36 -10.71 19.35
CA TYR A 213 -3.37 -10.52 20.37
C TYR A 213 -2.96 -9.46 21.40
N GLU A 214 -3.93 -8.68 21.88
CA GLU A 214 -3.71 -7.65 22.91
C GLU A 214 -3.00 -8.20 24.16
N SER A 215 -3.27 -9.46 24.52
CA SER A 215 -2.64 -10.15 25.66
C SER A 215 -1.13 -10.38 25.49
N ASP A 216 -0.65 -10.50 24.26
CA ASP A 216 0.72 -10.88 23.94
C ASP A 216 1.59 -9.70 23.49
N ILE A 217 0.97 -8.57 23.18
CA ILE A 217 1.69 -7.41 22.59
C ILE A 217 2.81 -6.88 23.51
N ALA A 218 2.66 -6.98 24.83
CA ALA A 218 3.66 -6.56 25.80
C ALA A 218 4.99 -7.34 25.69
N ARG A 219 4.99 -8.48 24.99
CA ARG A 219 6.15 -9.36 24.76
C ARG A 219 6.86 -9.07 23.44
N ILE A 220 6.29 -8.16 22.60
CA ILE A 220 6.83 -7.79 21.29
C ILE A 220 7.62 -6.50 21.41
N GLN A 221 8.79 -6.48 20.77
CA GLN A 221 9.69 -5.33 20.79
C GLN A 221 10.11 -4.93 19.37
N LEU A 222 10.47 -3.67 19.21
CA LEU A 222 11.07 -3.19 17.96
C LEU A 222 12.41 -3.89 17.70
N ALA A 223 12.69 -4.15 16.42
CA ALA A 223 13.87 -4.89 15.94
C ALA A 223 13.95 -6.37 16.37
N GLN A 224 12.92 -6.91 17.02
CA GLN A 224 12.84 -8.32 17.40
C GLN A 224 12.85 -9.20 16.14
N PRO A 225 13.66 -10.30 16.12
CA PRO A 225 13.66 -11.26 15.02
C PRO A 225 12.34 -12.01 14.93
N VAL A 226 11.88 -12.25 13.70
CA VAL A 226 10.64 -12.97 13.42
C VAL A 226 10.88 -13.98 12.32
N LEU A 227 10.39 -15.20 12.52
CA LEU A 227 10.35 -16.25 11.51
C LEU A 227 8.91 -16.38 10.99
N LEU A 228 8.77 -16.34 9.68
CA LEU A 228 7.47 -16.44 9.00
C LEU A 228 7.42 -17.74 8.22
N SER A 229 6.34 -18.48 8.40
CA SER A 229 6.03 -19.69 7.63
C SER A 229 4.70 -19.52 6.90
N SER A 230 4.56 -20.16 5.73
CA SER A 230 3.27 -20.16 5.04
C SER A 230 2.25 -21.00 5.81
N GLU A 231 1.03 -20.49 5.96
CA GLU A 231 -0.06 -21.26 6.58
C GLU A 231 -0.50 -22.43 5.66
N ASN A 232 -0.55 -22.18 4.36
CA ASN A 232 -1.14 -23.11 3.37
C ASN A 232 -0.14 -23.59 2.29
N GLY A 233 1.16 -23.48 2.53
CA GLY A 233 2.19 -24.00 1.60
C GLY A 233 2.44 -23.11 0.38
N GLY A 234 2.19 -21.80 0.46
CA GLY A 234 2.44 -20.87 -0.65
C GLY A 234 3.94 -20.64 -0.96
N PHE A 235 4.81 -20.95 0.00
CA PHE A 235 6.27 -20.99 -0.18
C PHE A 235 6.87 -22.05 0.74
N ASP A 236 8.06 -22.54 0.38
CA ASP A 236 8.79 -23.53 1.15
C ASP A 236 9.71 -22.90 2.20
N GLY A 237 9.83 -23.55 3.36
CA GLY A 237 10.72 -23.14 4.44
C GLY A 237 10.20 -21.94 5.25
N GLN A 238 11.13 -21.12 5.73
CA GLN A 238 10.84 -19.96 6.55
C GLN A 238 11.43 -18.71 5.91
N LEU A 239 10.75 -17.58 6.10
CA LEU A 239 11.26 -16.25 5.77
C LEU A 239 11.71 -15.59 7.08
N LYS A 240 12.79 -14.82 6.99
CA LYS A 240 13.33 -14.06 8.12
C LYS A 240 12.95 -12.60 7.98
N GLY A 241 12.66 -11.99 9.13
CA GLY A 241 12.34 -10.58 9.18
C GLY A 241 12.55 -9.99 10.57
N ARG A 242 12.27 -8.70 10.68
CA ARG A 242 12.38 -7.95 11.94
C ARG A 242 11.19 -7.04 12.12
N VAL A 243 10.77 -6.87 13.37
CA VAL A 243 9.72 -5.92 13.73
C VAL A 243 10.20 -4.49 13.46
N ILE A 244 9.50 -3.77 12.61
CA ILE A 244 9.81 -2.37 12.26
C ILE A 244 8.82 -1.38 12.85
N ARG A 245 7.59 -1.83 13.14
CA ARG A 245 6.54 -0.97 13.70
C ARG A 245 5.55 -1.80 14.51
N ILE A 246 5.10 -1.24 15.61
CA ILE A 246 3.98 -1.73 16.41
C ILE A 246 2.93 -0.63 16.37
N SER A 247 1.71 -0.95 15.95
CA SER A 247 0.61 0.02 15.89
C SER A 247 0.24 0.49 17.31
N PRO A 248 0.00 1.77 17.53
CA PRO A 248 -0.51 2.25 18.82
C PRO A 248 -2.01 2.00 19.01
N GLN A 249 -2.68 1.41 18.01
CA GLN A 249 -4.12 1.18 18.00
C GLN A 249 -4.43 -0.30 18.14
N VAL A 250 -5.38 -0.63 19.02
CA VAL A 250 -6.00 -1.94 19.12
C VAL A 250 -7.25 -1.95 18.23
N GLN A 251 -7.37 -2.96 17.38
CA GLN A 251 -8.48 -3.09 16.42
C GLN A 251 -9.07 -4.52 16.46
N GLN A 252 -10.17 -4.73 15.75
CA GLN A 252 -10.71 -6.05 15.52
C GLN A 252 -9.82 -6.80 14.52
N ARG A 253 -9.83 -8.12 14.63
CA ARG A 253 -9.03 -9.00 13.77
C ARG A 253 -9.60 -9.03 12.35
N ASP A 254 -8.74 -8.76 11.35
CA ASP A 254 -9.06 -8.80 9.93
C ASP A 254 -8.60 -10.10 9.26
N VAL A 255 -7.43 -10.64 9.66
CA VAL A 255 -6.89 -11.88 9.11
C VAL A 255 -7.58 -13.07 9.73
N LEU A 256 -8.58 -13.58 9.04
CA LEU A 256 -9.34 -14.75 9.50
C LEU A 256 -8.44 -16.00 9.49
N SER A 257 -8.43 -16.71 10.63
CA SER A 257 -7.86 -18.05 10.72
C SER A 257 -8.69 -19.02 9.85
N THR A 258 -8.02 -20.00 9.27
CA THR A 258 -8.69 -21.18 8.67
C THR A 258 -9.39 -22.06 9.69
N ASP A 259 -9.12 -21.87 11.00
CA ASP A 259 -9.80 -22.55 12.07
C ASP A 259 -11.19 -21.89 12.32
N PRO A 260 -12.32 -22.63 12.08
CA PRO A 260 -13.66 -22.09 12.26
C PRO A 260 -14.02 -21.81 13.74
N THR A 261 -13.19 -22.25 14.69
CA THR A 261 -13.34 -21.96 16.12
C THR A 261 -12.59 -20.70 16.57
N GLY A 262 -11.90 -20.02 15.63
CA GLY A 262 -11.17 -18.78 15.90
C GLY A 262 -12.12 -17.68 16.39
N ASP A 263 -11.69 -16.98 17.46
CA ASP A 263 -12.45 -15.88 18.05
C ASP A 263 -12.51 -14.68 17.09
N ALA A 264 -13.65 -14.51 16.43
CA ALA A 264 -13.89 -13.42 15.46
C ALA A 264 -13.91 -12.03 16.14
N ASP A 265 -14.15 -11.98 17.45
CA ASP A 265 -14.19 -10.74 18.23
C ASP A 265 -12.84 -10.43 18.92
N ALA A 266 -11.78 -11.18 18.56
CA ALA A 266 -10.48 -10.99 19.17
C ALA A 266 -9.89 -9.60 18.86
N ARG A 267 -9.42 -8.95 19.90
CA ARG A 267 -8.71 -7.67 19.81
C ARG A 267 -7.23 -7.90 19.52
N VAL A 268 -6.74 -7.23 18.50
CA VAL A 268 -5.39 -7.39 18.00
C VAL A 268 -4.68 -6.04 17.87
N VAL A 269 -3.36 -6.10 17.94
CA VAL A 269 -2.45 -5.00 17.62
C VAL A 269 -1.68 -5.40 16.37
N GLU A 270 -1.64 -4.50 15.41
CA GLU A 270 -0.93 -4.70 14.16
C GLU A 270 0.57 -4.48 14.34
N VAL A 271 1.35 -5.46 13.93
CA VAL A 271 2.82 -5.44 13.98
C VAL A 271 3.36 -5.62 12.56
N MET A 272 4.15 -4.65 12.12
CA MET A 272 4.80 -4.70 10.80
C MET A 272 6.18 -5.32 10.92
N VAL A 273 6.45 -6.28 10.06
CA VAL A 273 7.70 -7.04 10.00
C VAL A 273 8.32 -6.84 8.61
N ALA A 274 9.45 -6.16 8.54
CA ALA A 274 10.24 -6.11 7.31
C ALA A 274 10.95 -7.45 7.09
N LEU A 275 10.85 -7.97 5.86
CA LEU A 275 11.57 -9.17 5.45
C LEU A 275 13.01 -8.84 5.08
N ASP A 276 13.92 -9.81 5.27
CA ASP A 276 15.27 -9.72 4.73
C ASP A 276 15.20 -9.70 3.19
N ASP A 277 16.09 -8.95 2.52
CA ASP A 277 16.04 -8.69 1.07
C ASP A 277 15.96 -9.99 0.22
N ALA A 278 16.72 -11.03 0.61
CA ALA A 278 16.70 -12.32 -0.09
C ALA A 278 15.34 -13.03 0.03
N ASP A 279 14.71 -12.94 1.18
CA ASP A 279 13.41 -13.56 1.45
C ASP A 279 12.27 -12.74 0.84
N ALA A 280 12.38 -11.41 0.86
CA ALA A 280 11.45 -10.51 0.19
C ALA A 280 11.33 -10.81 -1.32
N GLN A 281 12.47 -11.08 -1.99
CA GLN A 281 12.51 -11.46 -3.41
C GLN A 281 11.81 -12.79 -3.71
N ARG A 282 11.85 -13.75 -2.78
CA ARG A 282 11.18 -15.05 -2.95
C ARG A 282 9.66 -14.94 -2.97
N VAL A 283 9.12 -13.93 -2.34
CA VAL A 283 7.67 -13.75 -2.14
C VAL A 283 7.10 -12.49 -2.80
N ILE A 284 7.87 -11.88 -3.69
CA ILE A 284 7.51 -10.61 -4.35
C ILE A 284 6.15 -10.65 -5.08
N ARG A 285 5.72 -11.82 -5.53
CA ARG A 285 4.44 -12.03 -6.23
C ARG A 285 3.36 -12.69 -5.37
N LEU A 286 3.55 -12.71 -4.05
CA LEU A 286 2.66 -13.39 -3.11
C LEU A 286 2.00 -12.40 -2.14
N ALA A 287 1.65 -11.21 -2.63
CA ALA A 287 0.89 -10.24 -1.84
C ALA A 287 -0.46 -10.85 -1.41
N GLY A 288 -0.88 -10.61 -0.17
CA GLY A 288 -2.09 -11.20 0.42
C GLY A 288 -1.94 -12.64 0.95
N LEU A 289 -0.77 -13.29 0.75
CA LEU A 289 -0.55 -14.65 1.25
C LEU A 289 -0.54 -14.66 2.78
N LYS A 290 -1.30 -15.59 3.37
CA LYS A 290 -1.35 -15.78 4.83
C LYS A 290 -0.08 -16.44 5.35
N VAL A 291 0.41 -15.91 6.46
CA VAL A 291 1.62 -16.39 7.14
C VAL A 291 1.40 -16.53 8.64
N ILE A 292 2.15 -17.44 9.24
CA ILE A 292 2.27 -17.59 10.69
C ILE A 292 3.62 -16.99 11.09
N ALA A 293 3.58 -15.93 11.89
CA ALA A 293 4.76 -15.31 12.47
C ALA A 293 5.08 -15.95 13.82
N ARG A 294 6.35 -16.24 14.03
CA ARG A 294 6.89 -16.65 15.33
C ARG A 294 7.96 -15.65 15.75
N PHE A 295 7.69 -14.94 16.82
CA PHE A 295 8.61 -13.97 17.41
C PHE A 295 9.62 -14.70 18.27
N GLU A 296 10.91 -14.53 17.96
CA GLU A 296 11.99 -15.10 18.77
C GLU A 296 12.16 -14.29 20.07
N PRO A 297 12.43 -14.94 21.21
CA PRO A 297 12.58 -14.29 22.52
C PRO A 297 13.75 -13.31 22.59
#